data_e556221d377c682e3c132ae4d5268972
#
_entry.id   e556221d377c682e3c132ae4d5268972
#
_cell.length_a   1.000
_cell.length_b   1.000
_cell.length_c   1.000
_cell.angle_alpha   90.00
_cell.angle_beta   90.00
_cell.angle_gamma   90.00
#
_symmetry.space_group_name_H-M   'P 1'
#
loop_
_entity.id
_entity.type
_entity.pdbx_description
1 polymer ?
#
loop_
_entity_poly.entity_id
_entity_poly.type
_entity_poly.pdbx_seq_one_letter_code
_entity_poly.pdbx_strand_id
1 'polypeptide(L)'
;MKPGFILNNHNRDENPLFESHDPSMMKDPISGCYYSYSTDTAITSEYQQGIPIRKSKDLINFEYIGRALSEKAIYQARDNGDFPPTEGFWAPFTEYTKNEYRMYYSATKAFGSWESRIWLAVSNSPEGPFENRGVVMDSWNTEPGSPNAIDPHIIEDEKGGKYLVYGSFFGGIYIKELDNETGMSKSSDPKETGKRIAIKPENSRLDGPEGAAVIFNPDTKYYYLFLSYGWLGENYDIRVGRSNSLWGPYLDYKGRDMNGLAHGLKLANSYCFEGDNPYASNQKNKNQSWTYDGFRGPGHGVAFFDEEDGEYYFVHHIRDGAEELKVENPESINPVTYIMHYMMVRKMKFINDWPVFSPEPYAGDDKIVGVGGSLSLKEQQNNESMGKEKIEGNWELIIMDDFDNHVKRSTRIYLSEDSILSFNKKTGKLHFLGESGNLPDVLKDGTGIILPCFDFENSCDSICITGLTPEGVAFWCKKRE
;
A
#
# COMPACT_ATOMS: atom_id res chain seq x y z
N MET A 1 7.15 12.30 -15.86
CA MET A 1 6.74 13.23 -14.75
C MET A 1 7.46 12.78 -13.50
N LYS A 2 7.73 13.67 -12.56
CA LYS A 2 8.36 13.30 -11.29
C LYS A 2 7.28 12.79 -10.33
N PRO A 3 7.59 11.79 -9.45
CA PRO A 3 6.70 11.47 -8.34
C PRO A 3 6.38 12.71 -7.51
N GLY A 4 5.17 12.76 -6.96
CA GLY A 4 4.67 13.96 -6.26
C GLY A 4 5.27 14.20 -4.88
N PHE A 5 6.15 13.31 -4.34
CA PHE A 5 6.68 13.51 -3.00
C PHE A 5 8.15 13.96 -2.99
N ILE A 6 8.47 14.74 -1.97
CA ILE A 6 9.80 15.32 -1.74
C ILE A 6 10.26 14.88 -0.37
N LEU A 7 11.30 14.07 -0.30
CA LEU A 7 11.88 13.65 0.98
C LEU A 7 12.44 14.86 1.74
N ASN A 8 12.39 14.81 3.07
CA ASN A 8 12.81 15.88 3.99
C ASN A 8 12.10 17.23 3.81
N ASN A 9 10.95 17.26 3.16
CA ASN A 9 10.06 18.40 3.20
C ASN A 9 8.83 18.06 4.04
N HIS A 10 8.75 18.63 5.24
CA HIS A 10 7.70 18.40 6.24
C HIS A 10 6.61 19.47 6.22
N ASN A 11 6.47 20.19 5.14
CA ASN A 11 5.39 21.13 4.91
C ASN A 11 4.30 20.46 4.04
N ARG A 12 3.11 20.24 4.59
CA ARG A 12 1.99 19.61 3.87
C ARG A 12 1.55 20.35 2.63
N ASP A 13 1.62 21.67 2.62
CA ASP A 13 1.21 22.49 1.47
C ASP A 13 2.18 22.34 0.30
N GLU A 14 3.47 22.09 0.58
CA GLU A 14 4.51 21.88 -0.41
C GLU A 14 4.72 20.41 -0.73
N ASN A 15 4.42 19.52 0.22
CA ASN A 15 4.56 18.06 0.11
C ASN A 15 3.31 17.36 0.65
N PRO A 16 2.21 17.35 -0.09
CA PRO A 16 0.93 16.79 0.37
C PRO A 16 0.96 15.29 0.69
N LEU A 17 1.97 14.56 0.22
CA LEU A 17 2.13 13.13 0.51
C LEU A 17 2.77 12.86 1.88
N PHE A 18 3.34 13.87 2.50
CA PHE A 18 3.88 13.83 3.86
C PHE A 18 2.76 13.64 4.91
N GLU A 19 3.10 13.08 6.05
CA GLU A 19 2.16 12.74 7.14
C GLU A 19 0.98 11.85 6.67
N SER A 20 1.23 10.92 5.79
CA SER A 20 0.22 9.97 5.34
C SER A 20 0.50 8.59 5.89
N HIS A 21 -0.20 8.26 6.97
CA HIS A 21 -0.23 6.93 7.59
C HIS A 21 -1.48 6.18 7.15
N ASP A 22 -1.36 4.87 6.92
CA ASP A 22 -2.47 3.96 6.64
C ASP A 22 -3.44 4.53 5.58
N PRO A 23 -2.92 4.95 4.41
CA PRO A 23 -3.73 5.62 3.41
C PRO A 23 -4.71 4.67 2.74
N SER A 24 -5.96 5.09 2.61
CA SER A 24 -6.89 4.53 1.64
C SER A 24 -7.05 5.45 0.44
N MET A 25 -7.57 4.92 -0.66
CA MET A 25 -7.79 5.67 -1.90
C MET A 25 -9.16 5.35 -2.47
N MET A 26 -9.87 6.39 -2.90
CA MET A 26 -11.14 6.29 -3.63
C MET A 26 -11.08 7.16 -4.88
N LYS A 27 -11.46 6.63 -6.04
CA LYS A 27 -11.78 7.46 -7.21
C LYS A 27 -13.24 7.88 -7.09
N ASP A 28 -13.48 9.17 -7.02
CA ASP A 28 -14.83 9.72 -6.94
C ASP A 28 -15.53 9.59 -8.30
N PRO A 29 -16.64 8.83 -8.41
CA PRO A 29 -17.31 8.61 -9.68
C PRO A 29 -18.02 9.88 -10.22
N ILE A 30 -18.18 10.90 -9.38
CA ILE A 30 -18.85 12.16 -9.77
C ILE A 30 -17.86 13.14 -10.39
N SER A 31 -16.71 13.37 -9.73
CA SER A 31 -15.71 14.34 -10.19
C SER A 31 -14.58 13.71 -11.02
N GLY A 32 -14.40 12.38 -10.95
CA GLY A 32 -13.26 11.67 -11.53
C GLY A 32 -11.94 11.88 -10.78
N CYS A 33 -11.95 12.64 -9.67
CA CYS A 33 -10.76 12.86 -8.85
C CYS A 33 -10.51 11.69 -7.91
N TYR A 34 -9.25 11.50 -7.55
CA TYR A 34 -8.83 10.56 -6.51
C TYR A 34 -8.78 11.29 -5.18
N TYR A 35 -9.31 10.65 -4.15
CA TYR A 35 -9.27 11.11 -2.77
C TYR A 35 -8.56 10.09 -1.90
N SER A 36 -7.54 10.53 -1.18
CA SER A 36 -6.87 9.72 -0.17
C SER A 36 -7.26 10.21 1.22
N TYR A 37 -7.55 9.26 2.10
CA TYR A 37 -7.82 9.49 3.51
C TYR A 37 -6.79 8.72 4.32
N SER A 38 -6.29 9.31 5.40
CA SER A 38 -5.22 8.69 6.18
C SER A 38 -5.43 8.85 7.68
N THR A 39 -4.71 8.05 8.46
CA THR A 39 -4.67 8.15 9.92
C THR A 39 -4.30 9.56 10.36
N ASP A 40 -4.93 10.01 11.46
CA ASP A 40 -4.53 11.22 12.16
C ASP A 40 -3.11 11.05 12.73
N THR A 41 -2.19 11.87 12.29
CA THR A 41 -0.83 11.95 12.83
C THR A 41 -0.63 13.34 13.46
N ALA A 42 -0.06 13.39 14.64
CA ALA A 42 0.11 14.63 15.40
C ALA A 42 1.54 15.18 15.26
N ILE A 43 2.07 15.26 14.04
CA ILE A 43 3.47 15.61 13.80
C ILE A 43 3.68 17.11 13.70
N THR A 44 2.72 17.86 13.16
CA THR A 44 2.84 19.32 13.01
C THR A 44 2.17 20.08 14.13
N SER A 45 2.60 21.32 14.35
CA SER A 45 2.01 22.26 15.32
C SER A 45 0.58 22.69 14.97
N GLU A 46 0.14 22.49 13.74
CA GLU A 46 -1.21 22.82 13.26
C GLU A 46 -2.15 21.60 13.24
N TYR A 47 -1.87 20.61 14.06
CA TYR A 47 -2.63 19.38 14.13
C TYR A 47 -4.12 19.63 14.38
N GLN A 48 -4.94 19.13 13.46
CA GLN A 48 -6.38 19.11 13.58
C GLN A 48 -6.87 17.67 13.44
N GLN A 49 -7.43 17.09 14.49
CA GLN A 49 -8.05 15.76 14.45
C GLN A 49 -9.16 15.71 13.41
N GLY A 50 -9.36 14.54 12.79
CA GLY A 50 -10.52 14.27 11.98
C GLY A 50 -10.27 13.68 10.61
N ILE A 51 -9.24 12.87 10.44
CA ILE A 51 -8.91 12.15 9.20
C ILE A 51 -8.47 13.11 8.06
N PRO A 52 -7.18 13.25 7.81
CA PRO A 52 -6.64 14.07 6.74
C PRO A 52 -7.11 13.62 5.35
N ILE A 53 -7.43 14.56 4.47
CA ILE A 53 -7.84 14.32 3.10
C ILE A 53 -6.82 14.92 2.13
N ARG A 54 -6.51 14.15 1.10
CA ARG A 54 -5.72 14.59 -0.06
C ARG A 54 -6.48 14.30 -1.33
N LYS A 55 -6.31 15.15 -2.34
CA LYS A 55 -7.02 15.07 -3.62
C LYS A 55 -6.03 15.12 -4.77
N SER A 56 -6.28 14.34 -5.81
CA SER A 56 -5.49 14.33 -7.04
C SER A 56 -6.37 14.09 -8.26
N LYS A 57 -5.90 14.51 -9.44
CA LYS A 57 -6.49 14.18 -10.73
C LYS A 57 -5.74 13.09 -11.47
N ASP A 58 -4.53 12.75 -11.02
CA ASP A 58 -3.58 11.95 -11.81
C ASP A 58 -2.77 10.95 -10.97
N LEU A 59 -3.07 10.79 -9.67
CA LEU A 59 -2.33 9.94 -8.71
C LEU A 59 -0.87 10.37 -8.47
N ILE A 60 -0.47 11.53 -8.98
CA ILE A 60 0.89 12.07 -8.87
C ILE A 60 0.88 13.39 -8.12
N ASN A 61 0.06 14.33 -8.59
CA ASN A 61 -0.05 15.65 -8.04
C ASN A 61 -1.21 15.69 -7.06
N PHE A 62 -0.89 15.67 -5.78
CA PHE A 62 -1.88 15.75 -4.71
C PHE A 62 -1.92 17.17 -4.11
N GLU A 63 -3.05 17.52 -3.55
CA GLU A 63 -3.24 18.67 -2.68
C GLU A 63 -3.83 18.22 -1.35
N TYR A 64 -3.37 18.81 -0.25
CA TYR A 64 -3.98 18.63 1.05
C TYR A 64 -5.20 19.57 1.14
N ILE A 65 -6.36 19.02 1.47
CA ILE A 65 -7.62 19.78 1.44
C ILE A 65 -8.29 19.89 2.82
N GLY A 66 -7.69 19.32 3.86
CA GLY A 66 -8.21 19.44 5.22
C GLY A 66 -8.55 18.10 5.85
N ARG A 67 -9.58 18.08 6.68
CA ARG A 67 -10.04 16.92 7.44
C ARG A 67 -11.48 16.54 7.07
N ALA A 68 -11.77 15.23 7.18
CA ALA A 68 -13.04 14.64 6.75
C ALA A 68 -14.16 14.76 7.80
N LEU A 69 -13.85 14.48 9.07
CA LEU A 69 -14.87 14.38 10.13
C LEU A 69 -15.35 15.74 10.60
N SER A 70 -16.66 15.87 10.87
CA SER A 70 -17.22 17.03 11.55
C SER A 70 -16.78 17.11 13.01
N GLU A 71 -16.83 18.29 13.61
CA GLU A 71 -16.59 18.49 15.05
C GLU A 71 -17.50 17.61 15.91
N LYS A 72 -18.75 17.45 15.48
CA LYS A 72 -19.72 16.58 16.15
C LYS A 72 -19.34 15.11 16.05
N ALA A 73 -18.87 14.64 14.89
CA ALA A 73 -18.43 13.26 14.72
C ALA A 73 -17.20 12.97 15.59
N ILE A 74 -16.24 13.90 15.63
CA ILE A 74 -15.05 13.81 16.50
C ILE A 74 -15.47 13.71 17.97
N TYR A 75 -16.34 14.62 18.41
CA TYR A 75 -16.84 14.61 19.80
C TYR A 75 -17.54 13.30 20.16
N GLN A 76 -18.43 12.81 19.28
CA GLN A 76 -19.16 11.56 19.52
C GLN A 76 -18.26 10.33 19.63
N ALA A 77 -17.21 10.25 18.80
CA ALA A 77 -16.29 9.11 18.82
C ALA A 77 -15.31 9.18 20.00
N ARG A 78 -15.07 10.37 20.56
CA ARG A 78 -14.07 10.61 21.59
C ARG A 78 -14.67 10.70 23.00
N ASP A 79 -15.82 11.37 23.17
CA ASP A 79 -16.34 11.80 24.47
C ASP A 79 -17.79 11.34 24.72
N ASN A 80 -18.24 10.22 24.19
CA ASN A 80 -19.63 9.81 24.42
C ASN A 80 -19.93 9.27 25.85
N GLY A 81 -19.14 9.69 26.83
CA GLY A 81 -19.33 9.44 28.26
C GLY A 81 -18.86 8.08 28.76
N ASP A 82 -18.73 7.09 27.87
CA ASP A 82 -18.32 5.72 28.22
C ASP A 82 -16.85 5.43 27.86
N PHE A 83 -16.13 6.41 27.32
CA PHE A 83 -14.77 6.23 26.82
C PHE A 83 -13.78 7.21 27.42
N PRO A 84 -12.58 6.73 27.79
CA PRO A 84 -11.43 7.61 27.91
C PRO A 84 -11.12 8.23 26.54
N PRO A 85 -10.44 9.39 26.51
CA PRO A 85 -10.04 10.04 25.28
C PRO A 85 -9.30 9.05 24.37
N THR A 86 -9.63 9.03 23.08
CA THR A 86 -8.89 8.27 22.08
C THR A 86 -7.61 9.01 21.71
N GLU A 87 -6.55 8.27 21.33
CA GLU A 87 -5.31 8.87 20.85
C GLU A 87 -5.48 9.55 19.50
N GLY A 88 -6.42 9.09 18.67
CA GLY A 88 -6.69 9.64 17.34
C GLY A 88 -7.67 8.75 16.57
N PHE A 89 -7.89 9.11 15.31
CA PHE A 89 -8.72 8.38 14.37
C PHE A 89 -7.83 7.76 13.31
N TRP A 90 -7.92 6.42 13.15
CA TRP A 90 -6.94 5.66 12.40
C TRP A 90 -7.54 4.90 11.23
N ALA A 91 -6.69 4.61 10.23
CA ALA A 91 -6.91 3.69 9.14
C ALA A 91 -8.30 3.80 8.50
N PRO A 92 -8.64 4.94 7.91
CA PRO A 92 -9.95 5.14 7.29
C PRO A 92 -10.08 4.36 5.99
N PHE A 93 -11.27 3.86 5.70
CA PHE A 93 -11.67 3.40 4.38
C PHE A 93 -12.91 4.15 3.92
N THR A 94 -12.91 4.65 2.67
CA THR A 94 -14.03 5.44 2.15
C THR A 94 -14.51 4.87 0.81
N GLU A 95 -15.82 4.78 0.66
CA GLU A 95 -16.49 4.38 -0.58
C GLU A 95 -17.63 5.35 -0.95
N TYR A 96 -17.98 5.40 -2.24
CA TYR A 96 -19.22 6.00 -2.71
C TYR A 96 -20.23 4.91 -3.02
N THR A 97 -21.38 4.94 -2.37
CA THR A 97 -22.43 3.94 -2.55
C THR A 97 -23.79 4.51 -2.12
N LYS A 98 -24.86 4.06 -2.75
CA LYS A 98 -26.24 4.52 -2.42
C LYS A 98 -26.39 6.05 -2.42
N ASN A 99 -25.71 6.75 -3.33
CA ASN A 99 -25.67 8.21 -3.45
C ASN A 99 -25.14 8.95 -2.21
N GLU A 100 -24.32 8.30 -1.40
CA GLU A 100 -23.61 8.89 -0.25
C GLU A 100 -22.16 8.39 -0.20
N TYR A 101 -21.30 9.16 0.45
CA TYR A 101 -19.95 8.73 0.81
C TYR A 101 -19.99 8.11 2.19
N ARG A 102 -19.46 6.91 2.32
CA ARG A 102 -19.34 6.16 3.58
C ARG A 102 -17.88 6.05 3.97
N MET A 103 -17.55 6.53 5.14
CA MET A 103 -16.22 6.40 5.73
C MET A 103 -16.29 5.49 6.94
N TYR A 104 -15.51 4.42 6.91
CA TYR A 104 -15.26 3.56 8.06
C TYR A 104 -13.91 3.95 8.65
N TYR A 105 -13.84 4.22 9.94
CA TYR A 105 -12.61 4.63 10.60
C TYR A 105 -12.51 4.05 12.00
N SER A 106 -11.29 3.93 12.49
CA SER A 106 -11.00 3.36 13.81
C SER A 106 -10.86 4.46 14.85
N ALA A 107 -11.46 4.25 16.02
CA ALA A 107 -11.22 5.03 17.22
C ALA A 107 -10.68 4.10 18.30
N THR A 108 -9.40 4.28 18.67
CA THR A 108 -8.69 3.38 19.58
C THR A 108 -8.36 4.06 20.90
N LYS A 109 -8.29 3.27 21.97
CA LYS A 109 -7.90 3.73 23.30
C LYS A 109 -6.45 4.22 23.34
N ALA A 110 -5.55 3.43 22.77
CA ALA A 110 -4.11 3.73 22.76
C ALA A 110 -3.38 2.79 21.79
N PHE A 111 -2.21 3.22 21.33
CA PHE A 111 -1.30 2.35 20.61
C PHE A 111 -0.97 1.09 21.44
N GLY A 112 -1.05 -0.09 20.79
CA GLY A 112 -0.85 -1.40 21.45
C GLY A 112 -2.06 -1.92 22.25
N SER A 113 -3.20 -1.26 22.21
CA SER A 113 -4.46 -1.72 22.77
C SER A 113 -5.28 -2.49 21.75
N TRP A 114 -6.09 -3.46 22.21
CA TRP A 114 -7.15 -4.09 21.39
C TRP A 114 -8.53 -3.48 21.68
N GLU A 115 -8.62 -2.51 22.58
CA GLU A 115 -9.86 -1.81 22.92
C GLU A 115 -10.08 -0.66 21.94
N SER A 116 -10.91 -0.92 20.94
CA SER A 116 -11.13 -0.01 19.82
C SER A 116 -12.55 -0.13 19.28
N ARG A 117 -12.93 0.80 18.40
CA ARG A 117 -14.19 0.75 17.64
C ARG A 117 -14.00 1.16 16.21
N ILE A 118 -14.69 0.49 15.31
CA ILE A 118 -14.87 0.95 13.94
C ILE A 118 -16.19 1.68 13.88
N TRP A 119 -16.12 2.95 13.49
CA TRP A 119 -17.26 3.81 13.23
C TRP A 119 -17.58 3.87 11.75
N LEU A 120 -18.86 4.05 11.43
CA LEU A 120 -19.33 4.50 10.12
C LEU A 120 -19.74 5.96 10.23
N ALA A 121 -19.14 6.80 9.37
CA ALA A 121 -19.57 8.18 9.13
C ALA A 121 -19.99 8.36 7.66
N VAL A 122 -20.87 9.30 7.40
CA VAL A 122 -21.44 9.55 6.06
C VAL A 122 -21.40 11.01 5.69
N SER A 123 -21.29 11.28 4.39
CA SER A 123 -21.32 12.63 3.82
C SER A 123 -21.97 12.63 2.44
N ASN A 124 -22.40 13.81 1.98
CA ASN A 124 -22.82 14.06 0.60
C ASN A 124 -21.65 14.55 -0.29
N SER A 125 -20.46 14.69 0.28
CA SER A 125 -19.24 15.14 -0.42
C SER A 125 -18.05 14.26 -0.03
N PRO A 126 -17.13 13.94 -0.96
CA PRO A 126 -15.89 13.24 -0.62
C PRO A 126 -14.97 14.06 0.30
N GLU A 127 -15.14 15.37 0.31
CA GLU A 127 -14.37 16.31 1.16
C GLU A 127 -14.99 16.49 2.56
N GLY A 128 -16.11 15.79 2.84
CA GLY A 128 -16.84 15.92 4.09
C GLY A 128 -17.76 17.17 4.14
N PRO A 129 -18.19 17.61 5.33
CA PRO A 129 -17.95 16.95 6.60
C PRO A 129 -18.70 15.61 6.71
N PHE A 130 -18.05 14.62 7.28
CA PHE A 130 -18.65 13.32 7.57
C PHE A 130 -19.27 13.33 8.97
N GLU A 131 -20.50 12.83 9.08
CA GLU A 131 -21.26 12.70 10.32
C GLU A 131 -21.39 11.24 10.72
N ASN A 132 -21.19 10.93 12.01
CA ASN A 132 -21.28 9.55 12.49
C ASN A 132 -22.69 8.99 12.35
N ARG A 133 -22.81 7.79 11.76
CA ARG A 133 -24.02 6.98 11.72
C ARG A 133 -24.09 6.01 12.91
N GLY A 134 -22.97 5.40 13.29
CA GLY A 134 -22.90 4.47 14.41
C GLY A 134 -21.64 3.61 14.43
N VAL A 135 -21.54 2.77 15.45
CA VAL A 135 -20.46 1.79 15.63
C VAL A 135 -20.78 0.52 14.85
N VAL A 136 -19.85 0.09 13.99
CA VAL A 136 -19.99 -1.13 13.15
C VAL A 136 -19.35 -2.35 13.83
N MET A 137 -18.24 -2.12 14.54
CA MET A 137 -17.53 -3.15 15.29
C MET A 137 -16.98 -2.56 16.58
N ASP A 138 -17.09 -3.32 17.68
CA ASP A 138 -16.67 -2.90 19.02
C ASP A 138 -15.86 -4.03 19.69
N SER A 139 -14.58 -3.77 19.97
CA SER A 139 -13.71 -4.67 20.73
C SER A 139 -13.44 -4.16 22.16
N TRP A 140 -14.17 -3.16 22.62
CA TRP A 140 -14.03 -2.58 23.95
C TRP A 140 -14.52 -3.53 25.04
N ASN A 141 -13.74 -3.70 26.09
CA ASN A 141 -14.03 -4.64 27.18
C ASN A 141 -14.28 -6.09 26.68
N THR A 142 -13.49 -6.52 25.69
CA THR A 142 -13.47 -7.92 25.26
C THR A 142 -12.30 -8.66 25.89
N GLU A 143 -12.29 -10.00 25.79
CA GLU A 143 -11.23 -10.83 26.32
C GLU A 143 -9.89 -10.63 25.60
N PRO A 144 -8.75 -10.75 26.28
CA PRO A 144 -7.44 -10.77 25.64
C PRO A 144 -7.37 -11.81 24.52
N GLY A 145 -6.86 -11.39 23.35
CA GLY A 145 -6.82 -12.25 22.15
C GLY A 145 -8.05 -12.13 21.25
N SER A 146 -9.03 -11.30 21.63
CA SER A 146 -10.09 -10.89 20.70
C SER A 146 -9.50 -10.09 19.53
N PRO A 147 -10.19 -10.03 18.36
CA PRO A 147 -9.76 -9.17 17.29
C PRO A 147 -9.80 -7.69 17.72
N ASN A 148 -8.83 -6.92 17.31
CA ASN A 148 -8.84 -5.48 17.49
C ASN A 148 -9.80 -4.84 16.46
N ALA A 149 -10.75 -4.03 16.89
CA ALA A 149 -11.70 -3.35 16.00
C ALA A 149 -11.07 -2.10 15.35
N ILE A 150 -10.02 -2.31 14.53
CA ILE A 150 -9.36 -1.29 13.71
C ILE A 150 -9.09 -1.81 12.29
N ASP A 151 -8.58 -0.95 11.44
CA ASP A 151 -8.17 -1.23 10.06
C ASP A 151 -9.32 -1.73 9.18
N PRO A 152 -10.43 -0.97 9.10
CA PRO A 152 -11.56 -1.36 8.27
C PRO A 152 -11.23 -1.31 6.78
N HIS A 153 -11.66 -2.35 6.07
CA HIS A 153 -11.70 -2.39 4.62
C HIS A 153 -13.03 -2.97 4.16
N ILE A 154 -13.69 -2.32 3.22
CA ILE A 154 -14.96 -2.78 2.69
C ILE A 154 -14.75 -3.43 1.34
N ILE A 155 -15.35 -4.59 1.15
CA ILE A 155 -15.35 -5.31 -0.11
C ILE A 155 -16.78 -5.73 -0.48
N GLU A 156 -17.10 -5.62 -1.76
CA GLU A 156 -18.34 -6.16 -2.32
C GLU A 156 -18.04 -7.48 -3.03
N ASP A 157 -18.88 -8.49 -2.79
CA ASP A 157 -18.77 -9.75 -3.52
C ASP A 157 -19.45 -9.68 -4.90
N GLU A 158 -19.27 -10.72 -5.73
CA GLU A 158 -19.84 -10.81 -7.07
C GLU A 158 -21.39 -10.79 -7.10
N LYS A 159 -22.05 -10.88 -5.95
CA LYS A 159 -23.51 -10.82 -5.81
C LYS A 159 -24.00 -9.50 -5.24
N GLY A 160 -23.10 -8.55 -5.00
CA GLY A 160 -23.38 -7.25 -4.42
C GLY A 160 -23.55 -7.26 -2.90
N GLY A 161 -23.13 -8.31 -2.21
CA GLY A 161 -23.08 -8.37 -0.76
C GLY A 161 -21.88 -7.59 -0.24
N LYS A 162 -22.05 -6.77 0.79
CA LYS A 162 -20.97 -5.97 1.39
C LYS A 162 -20.43 -6.61 2.66
N TYR A 163 -19.12 -6.52 2.84
CA TYR A 163 -18.40 -7.14 3.95
C TYR A 163 -17.36 -6.18 4.50
N LEU A 164 -17.22 -6.20 5.83
CA LEU A 164 -16.13 -5.56 6.56
C LEU A 164 -15.02 -6.59 6.77
N VAL A 165 -13.82 -6.30 6.27
CA VAL A 165 -12.57 -6.95 6.66
C VAL A 165 -11.86 -6.04 7.64
N TYR A 166 -11.37 -6.56 8.77
CA TYR A 166 -10.79 -5.74 9.83
C TYR A 166 -9.88 -6.56 10.75
N GLY A 167 -9.13 -5.89 11.58
CA GLY A 167 -8.30 -6.49 12.60
C GLY A 167 -6.83 -6.13 12.47
N SER A 168 -6.14 -6.15 13.59
CA SER A 168 -4.72 -5.84 13.71
C SER A 168 -4.14 -6.61 14.89
N PHE A 169 -3.04 -7.32 14.66
CA PHE A 169 -2.34 -8.13 15.68
C PHE A 169 -3.27 -9.11 16.42
N PHE A 170 -3.20 -9.17 17.73
CA PHE A 170 -4.04 -9.93 18.68
C PHE A 170 -4.77 -11.16 18.10
N GLY A 171 -6.08 -11.06 17.86
CA GLY A 171 -6.90 -12.16 17.32
C GLY A 171 -6.73 -12.41 15.83
N GLY A 172 -6.00 -11.58 15.10
CA GLY A 172 -5.82 -11.65 13.65
C GLY A 172 -6.88 -10.87 12.87
N ILE A 173 -7.08 -11.25 11.61
CA ILE A 173 -7.94 -10.59 10.64
C ILE A 173 -9.26 -11.34 10.48
N TYR A 174 -10.35 -10.59 10.49
CA TYR A 174 -11.71 -11.12 10.45
C TYR A 174 -12.49 -10.52 9.29
N ILE A 175 -13.55 -11.23 8.89
CA ILE A 175 -14.54 -10.78 7.91
C ILE A 175 -15.93 -10.97 8.47
N LYS A 176 -16.81 -9.96 8.30
CA LYS A 176 -18.22 -10.03 8.70
C LYS A 176 -19.11 -9.33 7.66
N GLU A 177 -20.39 -9.69 7.66
CA GLU A 177 -21.36 -9.11 6.73
C GLU A 177 -21.84 -7.73 7.19
N LEU A 178 -22.02 -6.84 6.21
CA LEU A 178 -22.68 -5.56 6.38
C LEU A 178 -24.05 -5.56 5.74
N ASP A 179 -24.94 -4.74 6.25
CA ASP A 179 -26.19 -4.41 5.60
C ASP A 179 -25.91 -3.40 4.48
N ASN A 180 -26.26 -3.77 3.26
CA ASN A 180 -25.97 -2.99 2.06
C ASN A 180 -26.62 -1.59 2.07
N GLU A 181 -27.82 -1.47 2.65
CA GLU A 181 -28.57 -0.21 2.66
C GLU A 181 -27.99 0.77 3.67
N THR A 182 -27.65 0.29 4.85
CA THR A 182 -27.21 1.17 5.94
C THR A 182 -25.68 1.27 6.07
N GLY A 183 -24.93 0.27 5.60
CA GLY A 183 -23.49 0.14 5.81
C GLY A 183 -23.11 -0.34 7.23
N MET A 184 -24.11 -0.59 8.09
CA MET A 184 -23.89 -1.10 9.46
C MET A 184 -23.70 -2.61 9.46
N SER A 185 -23.23 -3.16 10.57
CA SER A 185 -23.18 -4.62 10.78
C SER A 185 -24.58 -5.22 10.60
N LYS A 186 -24.70 -6.37 9.92
CA LYS A 186 -25.95 -7.15 9.88
C LYS A 186 -26.31 -7.70 11.25
N SER A 187 -25.31 -7.99 12.11
CA SER A 187 -25.55 -8.36 13.50
C SER A 187 -25.96 -7.13 14.31
N SER A 188 -26.97 -7.29 15.15
CA SER A 188 -27.36 -6.27 16.13
C SER A 188 -26.37 -6.14 17.29
N ASP A 189 -25.49 -7.13 17.47
CA ASP A 189 -24.40 -7.08 18.42
C ASP A 189 -23.13 -6.54 17.74
N PRO A 190 -22.66 -5.32 18.07
CA PRO A 190 -21.43 -4.77 17.49
C PRO A 190 -20.17 -5.54 17.91
N LYS A 191 -20.23 -6.42 18.89
CA LYS A 191 -19.13 -7.28 19.34
C LYS A 191 -19.06 -8.62 18.62
N GLU A 192 -20.07 -8.95 17.80
CA GLU A 192 -20.00 -10.13 16.94
C GLU A 192 -18.87 -9.98 15.93
N THR A 193 -17.91 -10.91 15.96
CA THR A 193 -16.62 -10.76 15.27
C THR A 193 -16.63 -11.23 13.82
N GLY A 194 -17.55 -12.10 13.43
CA GLY A 194 -17.52 -12.78 12.14
C GLY A 194 -16.51 -13.94 12.09
N LYS A 195 -15.95 -14.20 10.91
CA LYS A 195 -15.02 -15.31 10.66
C LYS A 195 -13.59 -14.81 10.55
N ARG A 196 -12.66 -15.45 11.28
CA ARG A 196 -11.22 -15.19 11.10
C ARG A 196 -10.74 -15.76 9.77
N ILE A 197 -10.02 -14.94 9.00
CA ILE A 197 -9.48 -15.30 7.68
C ILE A 197 -7.94 -15.29 7.63
N ALA A 198 -7.27 -14.63 8.57
CA ALA A 198 -5.82 -14.67 8.67
C ALA A 198 -5.35 -14.45 10.13
N ILE A 199 -4.23 -15.08 10.47
CA ILE A 199 -3.46 -14.85 11.69
C ILE A 199 -2.04 -15.37 11.46
N LYS A 200 -1.03 -14.78 12.12
CA LYS A 200 0.36 -15.25 12.01
C LYS A 200 0.51 -16.71 12.47
N PRO A 201 1.43 -17.49 11.90
CA PRO A 201 1.80 -18.80 12.43
C PRO A 201 2.24 -18.71 13.90
N GLU A 202 1.93 -19.72 14.69
CA GLU A 202 2.16 -19.72 16.15
C GLU A 202 3.62 -19.44 16.54
N ASN A 203 4.59 -19.94 15.77
CA ASN A 203 6.02 -19.76 16.03
C ASN A 203 6.64 -18.66 15.17
N SER A 204 5.84 -17.75 14.63
CA SER A 204 6.33 -16.65 13.81
C SER A 204 7.21 -15.68 14.59
N ARG A 205 8.34 -15.29 14.00
CA ARG A 205 9.18 -14.18 14.48
C ARG A 205 8.68 -12.82 13.97
N LEU A 206 7.79 -12.82 12.98
CA LEU A 206 7.16 -11.61 12.47
C LEU A 206 5.94 -11.28 13.30
N ASP A 207 5.82 -10.03 13.69
CA ASP A 207 4.62 -9.50 14.33
C ASP A 207 3.56 -9.12 13.28
N GLY A 208 2.30 -9.03 13.69
CA GLY A 208 1.17 -8.80 12.80
C GLY A 208 0.19 -9.99 12.82
N PRO A 209 -0.67 -10.15 11.78
CA PRO A 209 -0.88 -9.22 10.65
C PRO A 209 -1.73 -8.01 11.01
N GLU A 210 -1.69 -6.99 10.15
CA GLU A 210 -2.59 -5.84 10.19
C GLU A 210 -2.75 -5.22 8.78
N GLY A 211 -3.48 -4.08 8.68
CA GLY A 211 -3.63 -3.34 7.44
C GLY A 211 -4.29 -4.16 6.33
N ALA A 212 -5.35 -4.90 6.67
CA ALA A 212 -5.98 -5.81 5.74
C ALA A 212 -6.73 -5.08 4.62
N ALA A 213 -6.45 -5.45 3.36
CA ALA A 213 -7.22 -5.00 2.19
C ALA A 213 -7.52 -6.18 1.28
N VAL A 214 -8.72 -6.18 0.68
CA VAL A 214 -9.14 -7.23 -0.25
C VAL A 214 -9.58 -6.64 -1.57
N ILE A 215 -9.14 -7.20 -2.69
CA ILE A 215 -9.65 -6.88 -4.01
C ILE A 215 -10.01 -8.16 -4.76
N PHE A 216 -11.09 -8.09 -5.55
CA PHE A 216 -11.44 -9.15 -6.50
C PHE A 216 -10.88 -8.80 -7.87
N ASN A 217 -10.23 -9.74 -8.53
CA ASN A 217 -9.82 -9.58 -9.92
C ASN A 217 -10.69 -10.48 -10.81
N PRO A 218 -11.54 -9.90 -11.66
CA PRO A 218 -12.48 -10.66 -12.51
C PRO A 218 -11.78 -11.51 -13.58
N ASP A 219 -10.55 -11.17 -13.97
CA ASP A 219 -9.80 -11.94 -14.98
C ASP A 219 -9.23 -13.23 -14.40
N THR A 220 -8.70 -13.17 -13.17
CA THR A 220 -8.10 -14.32 -12.49
C THR A 220 -9.11 -15.11 -11.66
N LYS A 221 -10.28 -14.53 -11.36
CA LYS A 221 -11.34 -15.09 -10.49
C LYS A 221 -10.90 -15.34 -9.06
N TYR A 222 -9.92 -14.56 -8.57
CA TYR A 222 -9.44 -14.62 -7.20
C TYR A 222 -9.74 -13.33 -6.43
N TYR A 223 -10.03 -13.52 -5.15
CA TYR A 223 -9.90 -12.48 -4.11
C TYR A 223 -8.45 -12.49 -3.61
N TYR A 224 -7.86 -11.32 -3.50
CA TYR A 224 -6.49 -11.12 -3.00
C TYR A 224 -6.56 -10.38 -1.67
N LEU A 225 -6.08 -11.02 -0.60
CA LEU A 225 -5.95 -10.45 0.73
C LEU A 225 -4.52 -9.93 0.92
N PHE A 226 -4.36 -8.62 0.97
CA PHE A 226 -3.11 -7.96 1.31
C PHE A 226 -3.05 -7.75 2.82
N LEU A 227 -1.89 -7.99 3.41
CA LEU A 227 -1.61 -7.83 4.83
C LEU A 227 -0.22 -7.23 5.02
N SER A 228 -0.03 -6.60 6.15
CA SER A 228 1.27 -6.11 6.58
C SER A 228 1.75 -6.84 7.82
N TYR A 229 3.06 -7.10 7.87
CA TYR A 229 3.75 -7.75 8.99
C TYR A 229 4.99 -6.96 9.36
N GLY A 230 5.43 -7.10 10.61
CA GLY A 230 6.56 -6.39 11.17
C GLY A 230 6.16 -5.09 11.85
N TRP A 231 7.15 -4.25 12.10
CA TRP A 231 6.93 -2.96 12.74
C TRP A 231 7.03 -1.83 11.71
N LEU A 232 5.99 -1.01 11.66
CA LEU A 232 5.80 0.07 10.70
C LEU A 232 6.98 1.07 10.61
N GLY A 233 7.82 1.14 11.66
CA GLY A 233 8.95 2.04 11.68
C GLY A 233 10.15 1.60 10.85
N GLU A 234 10.35 0.30 10.63
CA GLU A 234 11.58 -0.16 9.99
C GLU A 234 11.42 -1.41 9.13
N ASN A 235 10.80 -2.46 9.67
CA ASN A 235 10.77 -3.78 9.02
C ASN A 235 9.38 -4.22 8.59
N TYR A 236 8.47 -3.28 8.41
CA TYR A 236 7.15 -3.53 7.87
C TYR A 236 7.25 -4.04 6.44
N ASP A 237 6.41 -5.00 6.06
CA ASP A 237 6.35 -5.56 4.72
C ASP A 237 4.90 -5.74 4.25
N ILE A 238 4.71 -5.85 2.95
CA ILE A 238 3.42 -6.13 2.32
C ILE A 238 3.42 -7.54 1.78
N ARG A 239 2.41 -8.32 2.17
CA ARG A 239 2.22 -9.70 1.72
C ARG A 239 0.82 -9.94 1.20
N VAL A 240 0.66 -10.98 0.39
CA VAL A 240 -0.62 -11.32 -0.23
C VAL A 240 -0.88 -12.82 -0.21
N GLY A 241 -2.14 -13.16 0.01
CA GLY A 241 -2.70 -14.47 -0.28
C GLY A 241 -3.89 -14.36 -1.20
N ARG A 242 -4.28 -15.46 -1.86
CA ARG A 242 -5.44 -15.48 -2.74
C ARG A 242 -6.43 -16.59 -2.41
N SER A 243 -7.68 -16.37 -2.76
CA SER A 243 -8.76 -17.35 -2.57
C SER A 243 -9.81 -17.22 -3.68
N ASN A 244 -10.46 -18.34 -4.04
CA ASN A 244 -11.63 -18.34 -4.91
C ASN A 244 -12.91 -17.90 -4.16
N SER A 245 -12.83 -17.70 -2.85
CA SER A 245 -13.95 -17.30 -2.01
C SER A 245 -13.53 -16.13 -1.13
N LEU A 246 -14.39 -15.11 -1.04
CA LEU A 246 -14.17 -13.98 -0.14
C LEU A 246 -13.96 -14.41 1.33
N TRP A 247 -14.59 -15.52 1.71
CA TRP A 247 -14.48 -16.11 3.06
C TRP A 247 -13.21 -16.96 3.28
N GLY A 248 -12.30 -17.01 2.30
CA GLY A 248 -11.10 -17.85 2.35
C GLY A 248 -11.39 -19.35 2.11
N PRO A 249 -10.39 -20.23 2.30
CA PRO A 249 -9.07 -19.90 2.82
C PRO A 249 -8.24 -19.05 1.84
N TYR A 250 -7.49 -18.08 2.37
CA TYR A 250 -6.50 -17.34 1.60
C TYR A 250 -5.18 -18.08 1.64
N LEU A 251 -4.70 -18.49 0.48
CA LEU A 251 -3.51 -19.33 0.35
C LEU A 251 -2.32 -18.50 -0.15
N ASP A 252 -1.13 -18.80 0.38
CA ASP A 252 0.12 -18.28 -0.15
C ASP A 252 0.50 -18.97 -1.48
N TYR A 253 1.62 -18.57 -2.07
CA TYR A 253 2.11 -19.14 -3.34
C TYR A 253 2.36 -20.66 -3.27
N LYS A 254 2.62 -21.20 -2.08
CA LYS A 254 2.86 -22.64 -1.84
C LYS A 254 1.59 -23.39 -1.43
N GLY A 255 0.42 -22.73 -1.47
CA GLY A 255 -0.87 -23.34 -1.14
C GLY A 255 -1.11 -23.50 0.37
N ARG A 256 -0.39 -22.77 1.22
CA ARG A 256 -0.56 -22.80 2.69
C ARG A 256 -1.51 -21.70 3.12
N ASP A 257 -2.42 -22.01 4.07
CA ASP A 257 -3.43 -21.07 4.58
C ASP A 257 -2.78 -19.95 5.42
N MET A 258 -3.12 -18.72 5.12
CA MET A 258 -2.72 -17.55 5.91
C MET A 258 -3.40 -17.51 7.30
N ASN A 259 -4.39 -18.35 7.54
CA ASN A 259 -4.99 -18.49 8.85
C ASN A 259 -4.17 -19.44 9.76
N GLY A 260 -2.94 -19.06 10.05
CA GLY A 260 -2.06 -19.73 11.01
C GLY A 260 -0.97 -20.65 10.42
N LEU A 261 -0.88 -20.81 9.07
CA LEU A 261 0.13 -21.66 8.43
C LEU A 261 1.14 -20.89 7.58
N ALA A 262 0.82 -19.67 7.15
CA ALA A 262 1.68 -18.87 6.30
C ALA A 262 1.48 -17.37 6.53
N HIS A 263 2.45 -16.57 6.07
CA HIS A 263 2.35 -15.11 6.09
C HIS A 263 1.87 -14.53 4.74
N GLY A 264 1.80 -15.34 3.68
CA GLY A 264 1.54 -14.89 2.31
C GLY A 264 2.80 -14.72 1.46
N LEU A 265 2.63 -14.39 0.19
CA LEU A 265 3.69 -14.01 -0.74
C LEU A 265 4.12 -12.57 -0.44
N LYS A 266 5.42 -12.34 -0.17
CA LYS A 266 5.96 -10.99 0.06
C LYS A 266 6.06 -10.23 -1.25
N LEU A 267 5.47 -9.03 -1.30
CA LEU A 267 5.44 -8.16 -2.48
C LEU A 267 6.36 -6.94 -2.35
N ALA A 268 6.51 -6.43 -1.15
CA ALA A 268 7.38 -5.30 -0.85
C ALA A 268 7.97 -5.44 0.55
N ASN A 269 9.15 -4.89 0.75
CA ASN A 269 9.91 -4.83 1.99
C ASN A 269 10.65 -3.50 2.04
N SER A 270 11.28 -3.15 3.16
CA SER A 270 12.25 -2.06 3.21
C SER A 270 13.35 -2.30 2.19
N TYR A 271 13.70 -1.29 1.40
CA TYR A 271 14.62 -1.45 0.27
C TYR A 271 15.47 -0.21 0.00
N CYS A 272 16.57 -0.42 -0.71
CA CYS A 272 17.43 0.62 -1.20
C CYS A 272 18.00 0.23 -2.57
N PHE A 273 17.70 1.00 -3.60
CA PHE A 273 18.43 0.97 -4.86
C PHE A 273 19.68 1.84 -4.68
N GLU A 274 20.85 1.27 -4.91
CA GLU A 274 22.11 2.00 -4.66
C GLU A 274 22.42 3.04 -5.73
N GLY A 275 22.03 2.77 -6.98
CA GLY A 275 22.25 3.69 -8.08
C GLY A 275 23.74 4.03 -8.31
N ASP A 276 24.00 4.96 -9.20
CA ASP A 276 25.26 5.71 -9.27
C ASP A 276 25.22 6.96 -8.39
N ASN A 277 24.14 7.07 -7.62
CA ASN A 277 23.92 8.21 -6.78
C ASN A 277 25.01 8.29 -5.71
N PRO A 278 25.80 9.38 -5.69
CA PRO A 278 26.79 9.62 -4.65
C PRO A 278 26.16 9.73 -3.24
N TYR A 279 24.83 9.67 -3.14
CA TYR A 279 24.05 9.69 -1.89
C TYR A 279 23.92 8.31 -1.24
N ALA A 280 24.00 7.23 -2.01
CA ALA A 280 23.85 5.86 -1.50
C ALA A 280 25.01 5.41 -0.58
N SER A 281 26.06 6.18 -0.44
CA SER A 281 27.26 5.84 0.32
C SER A 281 27.62 6.85 1.39
N ASN A 282 26.71 7.23 2.30
CA ASN A 282 27.03 8.13 3.43
C ASN A 282 27.71 9.47 3.05
N GLN A 283 27.70 9.88 1.81
CA GLN A 283 28.27 11.14 1.38
C GLN A 283 27.15 12.20 1.32
N LYS A 284 27.22 13.15 2.25
CA LYS A 284 26.45 14.39 2.14
C LYS A 284 26.84 15.08 0.83
N ASN A 285 25.88 15.21 -0.07
CA ASN A 285 26.08 16.10 -1.20
C ASN A 285 26.24 17.53 -0.67
N LYS A 286 27.31 18.18 -1.04
CA LYS A 286 27.63 19.54 -0.60
C LYS A 286 26.54 20.57 -0.95
N ASN A 287 25.61 20.22 -1.84
CA ASN A 287 24.54 21.09 -2.36
C ASN A 287 23.14 20.66 -1.95
N GLN A 288 22.97 19.55 -1.17
CA GLN A 288 21.68 19.10 -0.68
C GLN A 288 21.74 18.80 0.80
N SER A 289 20.66 19.10 1.51
CA SER A 289 20.59 19.00 2.98
C SER A 289 20.26 17.60 3.50
N TRP A 290 20.02 16.61 2.63
CA TRP A 290 19.56 15.27 3.02
C TRP A 290 20.43 14.15 2.43
N THR A 291 20.39 13.00 3.07
CA THR A 291 21.10 11.78 2.68
C THR A 291 20.06 10.71 2.38
N TYR A 292 20.06 10.13 1.19
CA TYR A 292 19.19 9.00 0.86
C TYR A 292 19.79 7.70 1.42
N ASP A 293 18.99 6.92 2.14
CA ASP A 293 19.34 5.57 2.62
C ASP A 293 18.23 4.55 2.31
N GLY A 294 17.50 4.77 1.21
CA GLY A 294 16.41 3.93 0.75
C GLY A 294 15.11 4.18 1.51
N PHE A 295 14.17 3.29 1.32
CA PHE A 295 12.85 3.35 1.91
C PHE A 295 12.65 2.30 2.99
N ARG A 296 11.89 2.63 4.01
CA ARG A 296 11.59 1.78 5.17
C ARG A 296 10.11 1.59 5.34
N GLY A 297 9.75 0.41 5.87
CA GLY A 297 8.43 0.11 6.38
C GLY A 297 7.29 0.29 5.39
N PRO A 298 7.37 -0.18 4.12
CA PRO A 298 6.21 -0.14 3.24
C PRO A 298 5.10 -1.01 3.82
N GLY A 299 3.91 -0.46 4.00
CA GLY A 299 2.82 -1.23 4.56
C GLY A 299 1.49 -0.50 4.62
N HIS A 300 0.52 -1.16 5.20
CA HIS A 300 -0.85 -0.72 5.43
C HIS A 300 -1.41 0.02 4.21
N GLY A 301 -1.69 -0.71 3.16
CA GLY A 301 -2.13 -0.13 1.91
C GLY A 301 -3.35 -0.81 1.32
N VAL A 302 -3.92 -0.17 0.31
CA VAL A 302 -5.08 -0.66 -0.40
C VAL A 302 -4.80 -0.79 -1.90
N ALA A 303 -5.31 -1.88 -2.50
CA ALA A 303 -5.37 -2.05 -3.94
C ALA A 303 -6.68 -1.46 -4.47
N PHE A 304 -6.62 -0.81 -5.63
CA PHE A 304 -7.81 -0.42 -6.36
C PHE A 304 -7.63 -0.59 -7.88
N PHE A 305 -8.73 -0.79 -8.57
CA PHE A 305 -8.78 -0.85 -10.03
C PHE A 305 -9.33 0.48 -10.54
N ASP A 306 -8.65 1.08 -11.49
CA ASP A 306 -9.13 2.26 -12.18
C ASP A 306 -9.79 1.83 -13.50
N GLU A 307 -11.10 1.96 -13.57
CA GLU A 307 -11.88 1.57 -14.75
C GLU A 307 -11.59 2.44 -15.99
N GLU A 308 -11.11 3.67 -15.80
CA GLU A 308 -10.85 4.61 -16.89
C GLU A 308 -9.62 4.23 -17.69
N ASP A 309 -8.54 3.83 -17.01
CA ASP A 309 -7.31 3.39 -17.67
C ASP A 309 -7.14 1.87 -17.74
N GLY A 310 -7.98 1.11 -17.02
CA GLY A 310 -7.95 -0.35 -16.98
C GLY A 310 -6.76 -0.91 -16.20
N GLU A 311 -6.24 -0.16 -15.24
CA GLU A 311 -5.04 -0.50 -14.48
C GLU A 311 -5.31 -0.70 -13.00
N TYR A 312 -4.45 -1.50 -12.36
CA TYR A 312 -4.46 -1.70 -10.93
C TYR A 312 -3.36 -0.87 -10.28
N TYR A 313 -3.71 -0.26 -9.16
CA TYR A 313 -2.79 0.49 -8.31
C TYR A 313 -2.81 -0.03 -6.89
N PHE A 314 -1.70 0.20 -6.19
CA PHE A 314 -1.57 -0.05 -4.76
C PHE A 314 -1.05 1.21 -4.06
N VAL A 315 -1.80 1.68 -3.08
CA VAL A 315 -1.44 2.84 -2.28
C VAL A 315 -1.05 2.37 -0.89
N HIS A 316 0.05 2.84 -0.37
CA HIS A 316 0.54 2.45 0.95
C HIS A 316 1.37 3.56 1.58
N HIS A 317 1.63 3.48 2.86
CA HIS A 317 2.62 4.34 3.48
C HIS A 317 4.03 3.78 3.32
N ILE A 318 5.01 4.66 3.40
CA ILE A 318 6.43 4.35 3.39
C ILE A 318 7.19 5.48 4.07
N ARG A 319 8.39 5.22 4.54
CA ARG A 319 9.24 6.16 5.24
C ARG A 319 10.59 6.33 4.53
N ASP A 320 11.20 7.51 4.63
CA ASP A 320 12.60 7.72 4.26
C ASP A 320 13.52 7.05 5.29
N GLY A 321 14.45 6.23 4.82
CA GLY A 321 15.43 5.56 5.67
C GLY A 321 16.45 6.48 6.32
N ALA A 322 16.64 7.69 5.79
CA ALA A 322 17.57 8.69 6.32
C ALA A 322 16.94 9.55 7.44
N GLU A 323 15.61 9.53 7.59
CA GLU A 323 14.92 10.30 8.63
C GLU A 323 14.98 9.59 9.99
N GLU A 324 14.99 10.39 11.06
CA GLU A 324 14.93 9.85 12.42
C GLU A 324 13.61 9.15 12.69
N LEU A 325 13.64 8.07 13.49
CA LEU A 325 12.47 7.28 13.84
C LEU A 325 11.50 7.98 14.78
N LYS A 326 11.93 9.05 15.45
CA LYS A 326 11.16 9.76 16.46
C LYS A 326 11.26 11.26 16.22
N VAL A 327 10.12 11.90 16.24
CA VAL A 327 10.04 13.36 16.33
C VAL A 327 9.40 13.71 17.67
N GLU A 328 10.08 14.48 18.48
CA GLU A 328 9.52 15.03 19.71
C GLU A 328 8.79 16.34 19.36
N ASN A 329 7.49 16.36 19.52
CA ASN A 329 6.70 17.58 19.47
C ASN A 329 6.05 17.80 20.84
N PRO A 330 6.64 18.63 21.71
CA PRO A 330 6.12 18.84 23.07
C PRO A 330 4.75 19.54 23.10
N GLU A 331 4.31 20.13 22.00
CA GLU A 331 2.99 20.77 21.86
C GLU A 331 1.91 19.82 21.40
N SER A 332 2.28 18.59 21.02
CA SER A 332 1.34 17.55 20.59
C SER A 332 0.64 16.87 21.77
N ILE A 333 -0.58 16.37 21.52
CA ILE A 333 -1.29 15.45 22.45
C ILE A 333 -0.43 14.23 22.75
N ASN A 334 0.36 13.79 21.79
CA ASN A 334 1.37 12.75 21.95
C ASN A 334 2.76 13.36 21.70
N PRO A 335 3.50 13.74 22.75
CA PRO A 335 4.76 14.48 22.61
C PRO A 335 5.88 13.67 21.93
N VAL A 336 5.71 12.36 21.82
CA VAL A 336 6.63 11.48 21.08
C VAL A 336 5.90 10.88 19.91
N THR A 337 5.99 11.55 18.76
CA THR A 337 5.42 11.00 17.55
C THR A 337 6.44 10.11 16.85
N TYR A 338 6.05 8.88 16.65
CA TYR A 338 6.85 7.95 15.86
C TYR A 338 6.53 8.16 14.38
N ILE A 339 7.57 8.48 13.60
CA ILE A 339 7.65 8.05 12.22
C ILE A 339 6.90 8.94 11.27
N MET A 340 7.68 9.69 10.52
CA MET A 340 7.21 10.46 9.39
C MET A 340 7.02 9.53 8.19
N HIS A 341 5.76 9.29 7.82
CA HIS A 341 5.41 8.49 6.65
C HIS A 341 4.98 9.37 5.49
N TYR A 342 5.21 8.85 4.31
CA TYR A 342 4.78 9.40 3.03
C TYR A 342 3.82 8.41 2.37
N MET A 343 2.83 8.92 1.67
CA MET A 343 2.00 8.09 0.80
C MET A 343 2.76 7.77 -0.48
N MET A 344 2.76 6.52 -0.87
CA MET A 344 3.30 6.06 -2.14
C MET A 344 2.24 5.33 -2.94
N VAL A 345 2.11 5.69 -4.22
CA VAL A 345 1.28 4.98 -5.19
C VAL A 345 2.19 4.11 -6.04
N ARG A 346 1.84 2.85 -6.23
CA ARG A 346 2.54 1.91 -7.11
C ARG A 346 1.61 1.36 -8.17
N LYS A 347 2.11 1.13 -9.36
CA LYS A 347 1.40 0.32 -10.34
C LYS A 347 1.44 -1.15 -9.91
N MET A 348 0.31 -1.83 -10.00
CA MET A 348 0.18 -3.26 -9.71
C MET A 348 -0.15 -4.02 -10.98
N LYS A 349 0.54 -5.12 -11.23
CA LYS A 349 0.33 -6.03 -12.35
C LYS A 349 0.14 -7.46 -11.86
N PHE A 350 -0.27 -8.36 -12.74
CA PHE A 350 -0.47 -9.76 -12.41
C PHE A 350 0.42 -10.69 -13.26
N ILE A 351 1.11 -11.60 -12.60
CA ILE A 351 1.96 -12.63 -13.20
C ILE A 351 1.50 -13.97 -12.65
N ASN A 352 1.10 -14.90 -13.54
CA ASN A 352 0.64 -16.23 -13.16
C ASN A 352 -0.45 -16.19 -12.07
N ASP A 353 -1.37 -15.23 -12.21
CA ASP A 353 -2.47 -14.93 -11.28
C ASP A 353 -2.00 -14.49 -9.88
N TRP A 354 -0.84 -13.85 -9.78
CA TRP A 354 -0.35 -13.22 -8.56
C TRP A 354 0.00 -11.75 -8.81
N PRO A 355 -0.35 -10.85 -7.89
CA PRO A 355 0.01 -9.45 -8.02
C PRO A 355 1.51 -9.26 -7.83
N VAL A 356 2.06 -8.26 -8.52
CA VAL A 356 3.41 -7.74 -8.35
C VAL A 356 3.36 -6.21 -8.44
N PHE A 357 4.25 -5.53 -7.72
CA PHE A 357 4.30 -4.06 -7.68
C PHE A 357 5.44 -3.50 -8.52
N SER A 358 5.23 -2.31 -9.11
CA SER A 358 6.35 -1.56 -9.64
C SER A 358 7.34 -1.21 -8.53
N PRO A 359 8.66 -1.25 -8.78
CA PRO A 359 9.67 -0.93 -7.76
C PRO A 359 9.67 0.54 -7.34
N GLU A 360 9.27 1.43 -8.24
CA GLU A 360 9.31 2.87 -8.07
C GLU A 360 7.92 3.47 -7.86
N PRO A 361 7.82 4.67 -7.27
CA PRO A 361 6.58 5.41 -7.19
C PRO A 361 5.98 5.64 -8.57
N TYR A 362 4.66 5.58 -8.67
CA TYR A 362 3.95 5.92 -9.89
C TYR A 362 4.21 7.38 -10.29
N ALA A 363 4.64 7.59 -11.51
CA ALA A 363 5.03 8.89 -12.05
C ALA A 363 4.30 9.24 -13.37
N GLY A 364 3.24 8.49 -13.70
CA GLY A 364 2.46 8.61 -14.93
C GLY A 364 2.91 7.63 -16.01
N ASP A 365 1.93 7.13 -16.76
CA ASP A 365 2.19 6.12 -17.80
C ASP A 365 2.50 6.70 -19.18
N ASP A 366 2.33 7.99 -19.35
CA ASP A 366 2.24 8.61 -20.68
C ASP A 366 3.56 8.70 -21.43
N LYS A 367 4.68 8.28 -20.81
CA LYS A 367 5.99 8.41 -21.44
C LYS A 367 6.89 7.24 -21.08
N ILE A 368 6.87 6.21 -21.90
CA ILE A 368 8.07 5.37 -22.00
C ILE A 368 9.11 6.22 -22.72
N VAL A 369 10.03 6.80 -21.97
CA VAL A 369 11.16 7.49 -22.56
C VAL A 369 12.12 6.43 -23.08
N GLY A 370 12.15 6.27 -24.38
CA GLY A 370 13.31 5.66 -25.01
C GLY A 370 14.48 6.62 -24.84
N VAL A 371 15.65 6.11 -24.52
CA VAL A 371 16.91 6.89 -24.63
C VAL A 371 16.90 7.56 -26.00
N GLY A 372 16.58 8.87 -26.04
CA GLY A 372 16.53 9.66 -27.28
C GLY A 372 15.20 10.32 -27.66
N GLY A 373 14.12 10.22 -26.91
CA GLY A 373 12.87 10.95 -27.21
C GLY A 373 11.62 10.43 -26.50
N SER A 374 10.77 11.35 -26.09
CA SER A 374 9.48 11.09 -25.44
C SER A 374 8.44 10.63 -26.47
N LEU A 375 7.88 9.41 -26.30
CA LEU A 375 6.72 8.93 -27.07
C LEU A 375 5.56 8.58 -26.13
N SER A 376 4.35 9.05 -26.42
CA SER A 376 3.14 8.68 -25.67
C SER A 376 2.71 7.25 -26.03
N LEU A 377 1.99 6.56 -25.10
CA LEU A 377 1.46 5.21 -25.36
C LEU A 377 0.55 5.14 -26.62
N LYS A 378 -0.14 6.24 -26.99
CA LYS A 378 -0.93 6.33 -28.21
C LYS A 378 -0.07 6.39 -29.48
N GLU A 379 1.14 6.93 -29.39
CA GLU A 379 2.10 6.98 -30.50
C GLU A 379 2.86 5.66 -30.65
N GLN A 380 2.95 4.84 -29.57
CA GLN A 380 3.55 3.50 -29.61
C GLN A 380 2.70 2.45 -30.35
N GLN A 381 1.39 2.68 -30.52
CA GLN A 381 0.56 1.80 -31.34
C GLN A 381 0.91 1.85 -32.84
N ASN A 382 1.67 2.84 -33.26
CA ASN A 382 2.00 3.06 -34.68
C ASN A 382 3.49 2.96 -35.04
N ASN A 383 4.47 3.05 -34.12
CA ASN A 383 5.89 2.91 -34.47
C ASN A 383 6.78 2.55 -33.26
N GLU A 384 7.58 1.52 -33.44
CA GLU A 384 8.67 0.99 -32.60
C GLU A 384 8.22 0.39 -31.24
N SER A 385 7.78 -0.84 -31.32
CA SER A 385 7.65 -1.75 -30.18
C SER A 385 8.93 -1.84 -29.36
N MET A 386 8.79 -1.83 -28.01
CA MET A 386 9.88 -2.16 -27.10
C MET A 386 10.47 -3.51 -27.50
N GLY A 387 11.68 -3.56 -28.00
CA GLY A 387 12.39 -4.76 -28.42
C GLY A 387 13.25 -5.31 -27.28
N LYS A 388 13.75 -6.55 -27.44
CA LYS A 388 14.69 -7.15 -26.48
C LYS A 388 15.96 -6.31 -26.29
N GLU A 389 16.34 -5.53 -27.29
CA GLU A 389 17.50 -4.62 -27.26
C GLU A 389 17.40 -3.56 -26.16
N LYS A 390 16.21 -3.18 -25.73
CA LYS A 390 16.02 -2.25 -24.61
C LYS A 390 16.27 -2.90 -23.25
N ILE A 391 16.24 -4.22 -23.18
CA ILE A 391 16.52 -4.98 -21.96
C ILE A 391 18.01 -5.13 -21.73
N GLU A 392 18.79 -5.18 -22.81
CA GLU A 392 20.25 -5.29 -22.70
C GLU A 392 20.86 -4.13 -21.93
N GLY A 393 21.74 -4.45 -20.99
CA GLY A 393 22.49 -3.48 -20.21
C GLY A 393 22.59 -3.79 -18.73
N ASN A 394 23.01 -2.78 -17.97
CA ASN A 394 23.18 -2.87 -16.52
C ASN A 394 21.86 -2.64 -15.79
N TRP A 395 21.61 -3.44 -14.78
CA TRP A 395 20.43 -3.38 -13.93
C TRP A 395 20.79 -3.49 -12.46
N GLU A 396 19.91 -3.00 -11.61
CA GLU A 396 19.91 -3.24 -10.18
C GLU A 396 18.78 -4.22 -9.85
N LEU A 397 19.11 -5.28 -9.12
CA LEU A 397 18.19 -6.34 -8.73
C LEU A 397 17.95 -6.31 -7.23
N ILE A 398 16.68 -6.35 -6.82
CA ILE A 398 16.24 -6.58 -5.45
C ILE A 398 15.36 -7.83 -5.43
N ILE A 399 15.60 -8.73 -4.44
CA ILE A 399 14.84 -9.96 -4.23
C ILE A 399 14.05 -9.84 -2.93
N MET A 400 12.74 -10.13 -2.99
CA MET A 400 11.81 -10.09 -1.85
C MET A 400 11.72 -11.46 -1.18
N ASP A 401 12.86 -12.02 -0.76
CA ASP A 401 12.86 -13.32 -0.08
C ASP A 401 12.16 -13.27 1.30
N ASP A 402 11.72 -14.42 1.79
CA ASP A 402 10.95 -14.55 3.03
C ASP A 402 11.80 -14.64 4.30
N PHE A 403 13.14 -14.72 4.16
CA PHE A 403 14.00 -15.11 5.27
C PHE A 403 14.17 -14.03 6.34
N ASP A 404 14.06 -12.77 5.93
CA ASP A 404 14.18 -11.64 6.86
C ASP A 404 13.42 -10.40 6.35
N ASN A 405 13.24 -9.44 7.24
CA ASN A 405 12.64 -8.13 6.96
C ASN A 405 13.68 -6.99 7.05
N HIS A 406 14.97 -7.29 6.98
CA HIS A 406 15.98 -6.27 6.86
C HIS A 406 15.89 -5.55 5.52
N VAL A 407 16.49 -4.37 5.45
CA VAL A 407 16.52 -3.57 4.23
C VAL A 407 17.16 -4.36 3.09
N LYS A 408 16.43 -4.55 2.01
CA LYS A 408 16.93 -5.21 0.80
C LYS A 408 17.72 -4.21 -0.05
N ARG A 409 19.02 -4.38 -0.11
CA ARG A 409 19.88 -3.57 -0.98
C ARG A 409 19.99 -4.22 -2.36
N SER A 410 20.01 -3.38 -3.38
CA SER A 410 20.14 -3.83 -4.76
C SER A 410 21.51 -4.46 -5.02
N THR A 411 21.54 -5.41 -5.95
CA THR A 411 22.77 -5.96 -6.52
C THR A 411 22.85 -5.62 -7.99
N ARG A 412 24.05 -5.30 -8.49
CA ARG A 412 24.26 -5.01 -9.91
C ARG A 412 24.27 -6.30 -10.71
N ILE A 413 23.52 -6.32 -11.78
CA ILE A 413 23.46 -7.41 -12.75
C ILE A 413 23.55 -6.86 -14.16
N TYR A 414 23.93 -7.71 -15.10
CA TYR A 414 23.86 -7.43 -16.53
C TYR A 414 22.85 -8.35 -17.19
N LEU A 415 21.86 -7.81 -17.88
CA LEU A 415 20.92 -8.58 -18.70
C LEU A 415 21.34 -8.43 -20.15
N SER A 416 21.49 -9.54 -20.86
CA SER A 416 21.69 -9.60 -22.31
C SER A 416 20.39 -10.02 -22.99
N GLU A 417 20.29 -9.83 -24.31
CA GLU A 417 19.16 -10.37 -25.08
C GLU A 417 19.02 -11.89 -24.93
N ASP A 418 20.15 -12.60 -24.82
CA ASP A 418 20.20 -14.05 -24.60
C ASP A 418 19.68 -14.47 -23.21
N SER A 419 19.56 -13.55 -22.27
CA SER A 419 18.96 -13.82 -20.96
C SER A 419 17.42 -13.98 -21.04
N ILE A 420 16.80 -13.62 -22.17
CA ILE A 420 15.36 -13.57 -22.34
C ILE A 420 14.89 -14.69 -23.28
N LEU A 421 14.20 -15.69 -22.74
CA LEU A 421 13.61 -16.78 -23.50
C LEU A 421 12.48 -16.29 -24.41
N SER A 422 11.57 -15.49 -23.88
CA SER A 422 10.45 -14.92 -24.64
C SER A 422 10.07 -13.52 -24.14
N PHE A 423 9.56 -12.70 -25.06
CA PHE A 423 9.10 -11.36 -24.75
C PHE A 423 7.83 -11.03 -25.54
N ASN A 424 6.79 -10.60 -24.83
CA ASN A 424 5.54 -10.12 -25.43
C ASN A 424 5.54 -8.59 -25.47
N LYS A 425 5.71 -8.02 -26.65
CA LYS A 425 5.78 -6.58 -26.88
C LYS A 425 4.54 -5.79 -26.47
N LYS A 426 3.34 -6.41 -26.50
CA LYS A 426 2.08 -5.73 -26.15
C LYS A 426 1.90 -5.61 -24.63
N THR A 427 2.29 -6.63 -23.89
CA THR A 427 2.05 -6.69 -22.44
C THR A 427 3.28 -6.38 -21.61
N GLY A 428 4.45 -6.26 -22.24
CA GLY A 428 5.74 -6.16 -21.54
C GLY A 428 6.16 -7.44 -20.82
N LYS A 429 5.36 -8.53 -20.93
CA LYS A 429 5.66 -9.80 -20.25
C LYS A 429 6.87 -10.47 -20.86
N LEU A 430 7.80 -10.90 -20.02
CA LEU A 430 9.01 -11.62 -20.41
C LEU A 430 9.21 -12.87 -19.54
N HIS A 431 9.94 -13.85 -20.11
CA HIS A 431 10.42 -15.01 -19.39
C HIS A 431 11.94 -15.06 -19.50
N PHE A 432 12.61 -15.28 -18.38
CA PHE A 432 14.05 -15.45 -18.34
C PHE A 432 14.45 -16.85 -18.77
N LEU A 433 15.62 -16.97 -19.40
CA LEU A 433 16.17 -18.25 -19.84
C LEU A 433 16.84 -18.98 -18.66
N GLY A 434 16.51 -20.29 -18.47
CA GLY A 434 17.03 -21.08 -17.37
C GLY A 434 18.53 -21.39 -17.42
N GLU A 435 19.15 -21.36 -18.61
CA GLU A 435 20.55 -21.81 -18.82
C GLU A 435 21.53 -20.65 -19.17
N SER A 436 21.11 -19.40 -19.07
CA SER A 436 22.01 -18.27 -19.38
C SER A 436 23.12 -18.13 -18.35
N GLY A 437 24.36 -18.21 -18.76
CA GLY A 437 25.54 -18.17 -17.88
C GLY A 437 25.77 -16.85 -17.13
N ASN A 438 25.12 -15.76 -17.56
CA ASN A 438 25.25 -14.43 -16.98
C ASN A 438 24.02 -14.01 -16.14
N LEU A 439 22.95 -14.81 -16.16
CA LEU A 439 21.74 -14.51 -15.39
C LEU A 439 21.88 -15.02 -13.94
N PRO A 440 21.58 -14.19 -12.93
CA PRO A 440 21.53 -14.68 -11.55
C PRO A 440 20.61 -15.89 -11.42
N ASP A 441 21.03 -16.92 -10.67
CA ASP A 441 20.29 -18.19 -10.53
C ASP A 441 18.84 -17.96 -10.08
N VAL A 442 18.61 -16.98 -9.24
CA VAL A 442 17.29 -16.63 -8.72
C VAL A 442 16.31 -16.15 -9.80
N LEU A 443 16.79 -15.59 -10.92
CA LEU A 443 15.94 -15.15 -12.04
C LEU A 443 15.70 -16.22 -13.09
N LYS A 444 16.44 -17.33 -13.06
CA LYS A 444 16.28 -18.42 -14.05
C LYS A 444 14.86 -18.95 -14.05
N ASP A 445 14.28 -19.11 -15.24
CA ASP A 445 12.89 -19.52 -15.47
C ASP A 445 11.83 -18.59 -14.84
N GLY A 446 12.25 -17.44 -14.30
CA GLY A 446 11.36 -16.43 -13.75
C GLY A 446 10.55 -15.71 -14.83
N THR A 447 9.45 -15.13 -14.41
CA THR A 447 8.57 -14.31 -15.25
C THR A 447 8.55 -12.88 -14.73
N GLY A 448 8.72 -11.90 -15.63
CA GLY A 448 8.63 -10.49 -15.32
C GLY A 448 7.71 -9.71 -16.25
N ILE A 449 7.39 -8.50 -15.86
CA ILE A 449 6.75 -7.47 -16.71
C ILE A 449 7.63 -6.25 -16.68
N ILE A 450 7.98 -5.76 -17.87
CA ILE A 450 8.71 -4.50 -18.02
C ILE A 450 7.73 -3.33 -17.99
N LEU A 451 8.06 -2.30 -17.24
CA LEU A 451 7.25 -1.11 -17.04
C LEU A 451 8.12 0.15 -17.18
N PRO A 452 7.55 1.25 -17.66
CA PRO A 452 8.18 2.55 -17.48
C PRO A 452 8.20 2.91 -15.99
N CYS A 453 9.23 3.60 -15.56
CA CYS A 453 9.31 4.13 -14.20
C CYS A 453 10.09 5.44 -14.19
N PHE A 454 9.92 6.20 -13.12
CA PHE A 454 10.83 7.29 -12.79
C PHE A 454 11.85 6.75 -11.78
N ASP A 455 13.12 6.76 -12.18
CA ASP A 455 14.22 6.41 -11.26
C ASP A 455 14.38 7.54 -10.24
N PHE A 456 13.87 7.30 -9.04
CA PHE A 456 13.83 8.29 -7.99
C PHE A 456 15.24 8.70 -7.53
N GLU A 457 16.16 7.75 -7.44
CA GLU A 457 17.53 7.96 -7.00
C GLU A 457 18.32 8.82 -7.97
N ASN A 458 18.14 8.60 -9.26
CA ASN A 458 18.86 9.32 -10.31
C ASN A 458 18.04 10.50 -10.91
N SER A 459 16.79 10.66 -10.47
CA SER A 459 15.88 11.73 -10.91
C SER A 459 15.68 11.77 -12.43
N CYS A 460 15.55 10.62 -13.07
CA CYS A 460 15.34 10.47 -14.50
C CYS A 460 14.27 9.43 -14.84
N ASP A 461 13.74 9.52 -16.04
CA ASP A 461 12.86 8.50 -16.58
C ASP A 461 13.68 7.24 -16.90
N SER A 462 13.16 6.06 -16.55
CA SER A 462 13.81 4.77 -16.75
C SER A 462 12.80 3.65 -17.03
N ILE A 463 13.27 2.42 -17.06
CA ILE A 463 12.43 1.21 -17.12
C ILE A 463 12.76 0.28 -15.97
N CYS A 464 11.76 -0.43 -15.52
CA CYS A 464 11.90 -1.45 -14.49
C CYS A 464 11.29 -2.78 -14.94
N ILE A 465 11.67 -3.86 -14.27
CA ILE A 465 11.03 -5.17 -14.37
C ILE A 465 10.57 -5.55 -12.98
N THR A 466 9.31 -5.92 -12.86
CA THR A 466 8.78 -6.57 -11.67
C THR A 466 8.38 -7.99 -12.01
N GLY A 467 8.62 -8.94 -11.11
CA GLY A 467 8.39 -10.34 -11.47
C GLY A 467 8.33 -11.30 -10.31
N LEU A 468 8.17 -12.57 -10.68
CA LEU A 468 8.15 -13.73 -9.79
C LEU A 468 9.11 -14.80 -10.29
N THR A 469 9.85 -15.39 -9.36
CA THR A 469 10.62 -16.62 -9.62
C THR A 469 9.68 -17.83 -9.70
N PRO A 470 10.11 -18.97 -10.21
CA PRO A 470 9.30 -20.20 -10.20
C PRO A 470 8.84 -20.63 -8.80
N GLU A 471 9.63 -20.33 -7.77
CA GLU A 471 9.33 -20.65 -6.36
C GLU A 471 8.38 -19.66 -5.69
N GLY A 472 7.95 -18.59 -6.42
CA GLY A 472 7.08 -17.57 -5.89
C GLY A 472 7.80 -16.57 -5.00
N VAL A 473 8.98 -16.13 -5.41
CA VAL A 473 9.68 -15.00 -4.78
C VAL A 473 9.56 -13.80 -5.70
N ALA A 474 9.04 -12.69 -5.20
CA ALA A 474 8.97 -11.46 -5.97
C ALA A 474 10.34 -10.82 -6.12
N PHE A 475 10.58 -10.17 -7.26
CA PHE A 475 11.82 -9.45 -7.53
C PHE A 475 11.53 -8.15 -8.28
N TRP A 476 12.45 -7.22 -8.13
CA TRP A 476 12.48 -5.95 -8.84
C TRP A 476 13.83 -5.77 -9.55
N CYS A 477 13.77 -5.35 -10.80
CA CYS A 477 14.95 -4.86 -11.50
C CYS A 477 14.70 -3.43 -11.95
N LYS A 478 15.70 -2.55 -11.82
CA LYS A 478 15.69 -1.18 -12.33
C LYS A 478 16.87 -1.01 -13.25
N LYS A 479 16.62 -0.49 -14.46
CA LYS A 479 17.69 -0.26 -15.46
C LYS A 479 18.55 0.91 -15.06
N ARG A 480 19.85 0.75 -15.25
CA ARG A 480 20.85 1.82 -15.08
C ARG A 480 21.23 2.38 -16.44
N GLU A 481 21.49 3.67 -16.50
CA GLU A 481 22.12 4.29 -17.68
C GLU A 481 23.59 3.87 -17.85
#